data_8083f56a0363e214acbc97a300e39690
#
_entry.id   8083f56a0363e214acbc97a300e39690
#
_cell.length_a   1.000
_cell.length_b   1.000
_cell.length_c   1.000
_cell.angle_alpha   90.00
_cell.angle_beta   90.00
_cell.angle_gamma   90.00
#
_symmetry.space_group_name_H-M   'P 1'
#
loop_
_entity.id
_entity.type
_entity.pdbx_description
1 polymer ?
#
loop_
_entity_poly.entity_id
_entity_poly.type
_entity_poly.pdbx_seq_one_letter_code
_entity_poly.pdbx_strand_id
1 'polypeptide(L)'
;MTKKPQAKDHIFAKNMLPGDFIFDEKVAGVFEDMINRSVPGYSTIIAMIGVLAERYYQKDSIIYDLGCSLGGATFSVFERLKDQGCSIVAIDNSIAMLKRLVTKQQKFEGAHYCIESRCENIQVAQIENASVVILNFTLQFVPLADRAALIERVFKGMNSGGVLIISEKIISPDNHLNELIIELYHQFKENMGYSKLEISQKRSALENVLIPETLDSHRARILQTGFSSFEVWFQSLNFASMVAIK
;
A
#
# COMPACT_ATOMS: atom_id res chain seq x y z
N MET A 1 14.11 -19.96 17.36
CA MET A 1 14.20 -18.50 17.60
C MET A 1 12.85 -18.00 18.02
N THR A 2 12.67 -17.62 19.28
CA THR A 2 11.41 -17.04 19.77
C THR A 2 11.22 -15.67 19.13
N LYS A 3 10.18 -15.51 18.29
CA LYS A 3 9.79 -14.19 17.77
C LYS A 3 9.54 -13.27 18.97
N LYS A 4 10.27 -12.14 19.07
CA LYS A 4 9.92 -11.09 20.03
C LYS A 4 8.44 -10.72 19.80
N PRO A 5 7.65 -10.56 20.89
CA PRO A 5 6.27 -10.15 20.74
C PRO A 5 6.22 -8.82 20.00
N GLN A 6 5.41 -8.77 18.96
CA GLN A 6 5.18 -7.58 18.14
C GLN A 6 4.52 -6.52 19.02
N ALA A 7 4.98 -5.27 18.95
CA ALA A 7 4.37 -4.18 19.69
C ALA A 7 2.93 -3.96 19.20
N LYS A 8 1.96 -4.02 20.12
CA LYS A 8 0.55 -3.76 19.80
C LYS A 8 0.33 -2.26 19.56
N ASP A 9 -0.53 -1.95 18.60
CA ASP A 9 -1.02 -0.60 18.35
C ASP A 9 -1.98 -0.17 19.46
N HIS A 10 -1.55 0.79 20.26
CA HIS A 10 -2.32 1.46 21.28
C HIS A 10 -2.20 2.99 21.16
N ILE A 11 -1.81 3.50 19.98
CA ILE A 11 -1.60 4.94 19.76
C ILE A 11 -2.86 5.73 20.11
N PHE A 12 -4.03 5.21 19.77
CA PHE A 12 -5.32 5.85 19.97
C PHE A 12 -6.08 5.33 21.21
N ALA A 13 -5.41 4.60 22.13
CA ALA A 13 -6.06 4.03 23.32
C ALA A 13 -6.39 5.07 24.42
N LYS A 14 -5.76 6.25 24.38
CA LYS A 14 -6.02 7.36 25.30
C LYS A 14 -6.54 8.55 24.51
N ASN A 15 -7.33 9.42 25.19
CA ASN A 15 -7.79 10.67 24.57
C ASN A 15 -6.60 11.48 24.06
N MET A 16 -6.59 11.77 22.76
CA MET A 16 -5.58 12.58 22.10
C MET A 16 -6.20 13.91 21.66
N LEU A 17 -5.37 14.95 21.60
CA LEU A 17 -5.75 16.18 20.90
C LEU A 17 -5.93 15.88 19.42
N PRO A 18 -6.92 16.51 18.75
CA PRO A 18 -7.07 16.38 17.31
C PRO A 18 -5.77 16.76 16.57
N GLY A 19 -5.36 15.93 15.65
CA GLY A 19 -4.19 16.16 14.81
C GLY A 19 -4.21 15.17 13.64
N ASP A 20 -3.60 15.57 12.53
CA ASP A 20 -3.52 14.73 11.36
C ASP A 20 -2.61 13.53 11.60
N PHE A 21 -2.93 12.42 10.93
CA PHE A 21 -2.15 11.19 10.99
C PHE A 21 -0.80 11.38 10.29
N ILE A 22 0.29 11.11 11.00
CA ILE A 22 1.65 11.22 10.47
C ILE A 22 2.35 9.87 10.59
N PHE A 23 3.02 9.43 9.54
CA PHE A 23 3.84 8.21 9.52
C PHE A 23 5.21 8.45 10.21
N ASP A 24 5.16 8.77 11.51
CA ASP A 24 6.32 9.02 12.37
C ASP A 24 6.91 7.74 12.98
N GLU A 25 7.90 7.88 13.86
CA GLU A 25 8.55 6.76 14.54
C GLU A 25 7.59 5.98 15.47
N LYS A 26 6.58 6.65 16.06
CA LYS A 26 5.59 5.98 16.93
C LYS A 26 4.69 5.08 16.09
N VAL A 27 4.18 5.61 14.96
CA VAL A 27 3.38 4.85 14.01
C VAL A 27 4.19 3.72 13.40
N ALA A 28 5.41 3.99 12.94
CA ALA A 28 6.30 2.97 12.38
C ALA A 28 6.56 1.81 13.37
N GLY A 29 6.60 2.10 14.67
CA GLY A 29 6.80 1.11 15.74
C GLY A 29 5.73 0.05 15.86
N VAL A 30 4.49 0.37 15.51
CA VAL A 30 3.31 -0.50 15.65
C VAL A 30 2.60 -0.75 14.31
N PHE A 31 3.13 -0.24 13.21
CA PHE A 31 2.45 -0.23 11.90
C PHE A 31 2.06 -1.62 11.42
N GLU A 32 2.89 -2.63 11.63
CA GLU A 32 2.59 -3.99 11.19
C GLU A 32 1.38 -4.58 11.93
N ASP A 33 1.25 -4.35 13.24
CA ASP A 33 0.05 -4.71 14.01
C ASP A 33 -1.14 -3.85 13.59
N MET A 34 -0.92 -2.55 13.44
CA MET A 34 -1.93 -1.58 13.04
C MET A 34 -2.58 -1.93 11.69
N ILE A 35 -1.79 -2.23 10.66
CA ILE A 35 -2.31 -2.50 9.32
C ILE A 35 -3.05 -3.83 9.27
N ASN A 36 -2.52 -4.87 9.91
CA ASN A 36 -3.14 -6.20 9.95
C ASN A 36 -4.50 -6.18 10.68
N ARG A 37 -4.65 -5.35 11.71
CA ARG A 37 -5.93 -5.20 12.44
C ARG A 37 -6.89 -4.18 11.80
N SER A 38 -6.42 -3.39 10.85
CA SER A 38 -7.23 -2.32 10.21
C SER A 38 -7.65 -2.64 8.78
N VAL A 39 -6.94 -3.51 8.06
CA VAL A 39 -7.23 -3.83 6.66
C VAL A 39 -7.63 -5.29 6.55
N PRO A 40 -8.92 -5.58 6.27
CA PRO A 40 -9.39 -6.95 6.07
C PRO A 40 -8.62 -7.63 4.94
N GLY A 41 -8.04 -8.81 5.20
CA GLY A 41 -7.31 -9.58 4.21
C GLY A 41 -5.92 -9.03 3.84
N TYR A 42 -5.33 -8.13 4.62
CA TYR A 42 -4.03 -7.53 4.32
C TYR A 42 -2.94 -8.58 3.99
N SER A 43 -2.83 -9.64 4.77
CA SER A 43 -1.85 -10.70 4.53
C SER A 43 -2.07 -11.43 3.20
N THR A 44 -3.34 -11.64 2.80
CA THR A 44 -3.70 -12.20 1.49
C THR A 44 -3.30 -11.26 0.36
N ILE A 45 -3.57 -9.96 0.51
CA ILE A 45 -3.18 -8.94 -0.47
C ILE A 45 -1.67 -8.95 -0.67
N ILE A 46 -0.89 -8.91 0.40
CA ILE A 46 0.59 -8.93 0.35
C ILE A 46 1.11 -10.19 -0.34
N ALA A 47 0.57 -11.36 0.00
CA ALA A 47 0.98 -12.61 -0.63
C ALA A 47 0.69 -12.63 -2.14
N MET A 48 -0.48 -12.13 -2.55
CA MET A 48 -0.89 -12.09 -3.95
C MET A 48 -0.17 -11.02 -4.76
N ILE A 49 0.22 -9.88 -4.15
CA ILE A 49 1.12 -8.90 -4.79
C ILE A 49 2.41 -9.60 -5.22
N GLY A 50 3.01 -10.41 -4.35
CA GLY A 50 4.20 -11.21 -4.71
C GLY A 50 3.97 -12.15 -5.89
N VAL A 51 2.82 -12.86 -5.92
CA VAL A 51 2.45 -13.77 -7.03
C VAL A 51 2.28 -13.01 -8.33
N LEU A 52 1.57 -11.88 -8.31
CA LEU A 52 1.36 -11.05 -9.49
C LEU A 52 2.67 -10.45 -9.99
N ALA A 53 3.52 -9.96 -9.09
CA ALA A 53 4.83 -9.44 -9.45
C ALA A 53 5.70 -10.51 -10.12
N GLU A 54 5.76 -11.71 -9.56
CA GLU A 54 6.49 -12.84 -10.15
C GLU A 54 5.97 -13.19 -11.57
N ARG A 55 4.66 -13.14 -11.77
CA ARG A 55 4.01 -13.45 -13.05
C ARG A 55 4.32 -12.45 -14.16
N TYR A 56 4.46 -11.16 -13.80
CA TYR A 56 4.64 -10.06 -14.74
C TYR A 56 6.06 -9.50 -14.78
N TYR A 57 6.95 -10.01 -13.93
CA TYR A 57 8.36 -9.63 -13.95
C TYR A 57 8.98 -9.91 -15.31
N GLN A 58 9.63 -8.91 -15.86
CA GLN A 58 10.42 -9.01 -17.09
C GLN A 58 11.90 -8.96 -16.73
N LYS A 59 12.69 -9.87 -17.28
CA LYS A 59 14.13 -9.92 -17.01
C LYS A 59 14.79 -8.57 -17.29
N ASP A 60 15.72 -8.17 -16.43
CA ASP A 60 16.47 -6.91 -16.50
C ASP A 60 15.61 -5.64 -16.40
N SER A 61 14.37 -5.79 -15.91
CA SER A 61 13.48 -4.67 -15.58
C SER A 61 13.51 -4.33 -14.10
N ILE A 62 12.86 -3.22 -13.74
CA ILE A 62 12.75 -2.72 -12.38
C ILE A 62 11.32 -2.94 -11.87
N ILE A 63 11.20 -3.28 -10.59
CA ILE A 63 9.96 -3.34 -9.84
C ILE A 63 9.93 -2.14 -8.89
N TYR A 64 8.86 -1.35 -8.92
CA TYR A 64 8.69 -0.20 -8.02
C TYR A 64 7.61 -0.49 -6.98
N ASP A 65 7.94 -0.26 -5.71
CA ASP A 65 6.99 -0.25 -4.59
C ASP A 65 6.85 1.20 -4.09
N LEU A 66 5.78 1.87 -4.52
CA LEU A 66 5.53 3.28 -4.29
C LEU A 66 4.69 3.47 -3.02
N GLY A 67 5.28 4.03 -1.97
CA GLY A 67 4.74 4.07 -0.62
C GLY A 67 4.98 2.75 0.10
N CYS A 68 6.23 2.27 0.03
CA CYS A 68 6.60 0.93 0.49
C CYS A 68 6.49 0.71 2.01
N SER A 69 6.42 1.77 2.81
CA SER A 69 6.32 1.70 4.27
C SER A 69 7.40 0.78 4.88
N LEU A 70 7.03 -0.22 5.65
CA LEU A 70 7.95 -1.23 6.23
C LEU A 70 8.35 -2.34 5.24
N GLY A 71 8.05 -2.20 3.95
CA GLY A 71 8.40 -3.14 2.90
C GLY A 71 7.54 -4.40 2.86
N GLY A 72 6.27 -4.33 3.25
CA GLY A 72 5.39 -5.50 3.21
C GLY A 72 5.32 -6.12 1.82
N ALA A 73 4.97 -5.34 0.81
CA ALA A 73 4.94 -5.76 -0.59
C ALA A 73 6.35 -6.02 -1.14
N THR A 74 7.30 -5.11 -0.87
CA THR A 74 8.71 -5.23 -1.25
C THR A 74 9.29 -6.62 -0.91
N PHE A 75 9.16 -7.07 0.34
CA PHE A 75 9.71 -8.36 0.77
C PHE A 75 8.93 -9.55 0.24
N SER A 76 7.62 -9.42 0.02
CA SER A 76 6.82 -10.46 -0.63
C SER A 76 7.27 -10.72 -2.07
N VAL A 77 7.59 -9.65 -2.79
CA VAL A 77 8.15 -9.72 -4.16
C VAL A 77 9.56 -10.29 -4.13
N PHE A 78 10.43 -9.77 -3.27
CA PHE A 78 11.81 -10.22 -3.14
C PHE A 78 11.90 -11.74 -2.89
N GLU A 79 11.15 -12.27 -1.94
CA GLU A 79 11.17 -13.71 -1.62
C GLU A 79 10.83 -14.61 -2.82
N ARG A 80 10.06 -14.12 -3.77
CA ARG A 80 9.68 -14.87 -4.98
C ARG A 80 10.68 -14.74 -6.12
N LEU A 81 11.40 -13.62 -6.18
CA LEU A 81 12.26 -13.27 -7.32
C LEU A 81 13.76 -13.25 -6.99
N LYS A 82 14.15 -13.48 -5.73
CA LYS A 82 15.56 -13.41 -5.28
C LYS A 82 16.52 -14.27 -6.12
N ASP A 83 16.05 -15.43 -6.57
CA ASP A 83 16.86 -16.36 -7.37
C ASP A 83 16.90 -15.97 -8.86
N GLN A 84 16.12 -14.96 -9.28
CA GLN A 84 16.06 -14.46 -10.65
C GLN A 84 16.87 -13.18 -10.88
N GLY A 85 17.53 -12.65 -9.84
CA GLY A 85 18.31 -11.41 -9.92
C GLY A 85 17.45 -10.17 -10.15
N CYS A 86 16.34 -10.03 -9.40
CA CYS A 86 15.43 -8.89 -9.53
C CYS A 86 16.04 -7.58 -9.03
N SER A 87 15.55 -6.44 -9.55
CA SER A 87 15.80 -5.10 -9.06
C SER A 87 14.50 -4.50 -8.54
N ILE A 88 14.47 -4.12 -7.27
CA ILE A 88 13.29 -3.52 -6.60
C ILE A 88 13.67 -2.15 -6.06
N VAL A 89 12.93 -1.13 -6.46
CA VAL A 89 13.05 0.23 -5.92
C VAL A 89 11.87 0.49 -4.99
N ALA A 90 12.15 0.58 -3.69
CA ALA A 90 11.19 0.81 -2.63
C ALA A 90 11.22 2.29 -2.22
N ILE A 91 10.15 3.01 -2.47
CA ILE A 91 10.05 4.47 -2.27
C ILE A 91 9.06 4.78 -1.16
N ASP A 92 9.45 5.63 -0.22
CA ASP A 92 8.57 6.21 0.80
C ASP A 92 9.12 7.58 1.22
N ASN A 93 8.25 8.50 1.61
CA ASN A 93 8.67 9.81 2.10
C ASN A 93 8.89 9.82 3.63
N SER A 94 8.54 8.76 4.33
CA SER A 94 8.78 8.60 5.76
C SER A 94 10.14 7.96 6.04
N ILE A 95 11.07 8.75 6.55
CA ILE A 95 12.40 8.25 6.97
C ILE A 95 12.28 7.23 8.12
N ALA A 96 11.24 7.33 8.96
CA ALA A 96 10.99 6.40 10.05
C ALA A 96 10.61 5.00 9.52
N MET A 97 9.78 4.95 8.47
CA MET A 97 9.41 3.71 7.79
C MET A 97 10.62 3.08 7.11
N LEU A 98 11.38 3.84 6.34
CA LEU A 98 12.54 3.34 5.60
C LEU A 98 13.66 2.83 6.51
N LYS A 99 13.94 3.48 7.64
CA LYS A 99 14.91 2.96 8.62
C LYS A 99 14.55 1.55 9.09
N ARG A 100 13.27 1.27 9.30
CA ARG A 100 12.80 -0.05 9.70
C ARG A 100 12.80 -1.05 8.54
N LEU A 101 12.49 -0.61 7.32
CA LEU A 101 12.63 -1.41 6.11
C LEU A 101 14.08 -1.86 5.95
N VAL A 102 15.06 -0.95 6.01
CA VAL A 102 16.50 -1.27 5.90
C VAL A 102 16.95 -2.21 7.01
N THR A 103 16.49 -2.01 8.25
CA THR A 103 16.78 -2.93 9.36
C THR A 103 16.20 -4.34 9.12
N LYS A 104 15.00 -4.40 8.51
CA LYS A 104 14.36 -5.68 8.14
C LYS A 104 15.08 -6.35 6.97
N GLN A 105 15.54 -5.58 5.99
CA GLN A 105 16.29 -6.04 4.83
C GLN A 105 17.54 -6.83 5.22
N GLN A 106 18.23 -6.44 6.29
CA GLN A 106 19.42 -7.16 6.81
C GLN A 106 19.15 -8.61 7.24
N LYS A 107 17.88 -8.97 7.44
CA LYS A 107 17.47 -10.34 7.82
C LYS A 107 17.23 -11.26 6.64
N PHE A 108 17.22 -10.71 5.43
CA PHE A 108 17.01 -11.44 4.19
C PHE A 108 18.32 -11.54 3.42
N GLU A 109 18.82 -12.77 3.25
CA GLU A 109 20.05 -13.00 2.50
C GLU A 109 19.89 -12.50 1.05
N GLY A 110 20.87 -11.74 0.58
CA GLY A 110 20.86 -11.17 -0.77
C GLY A 110 19.97 -9.95 -0.99
N ALA A 111 19.08 -9.59 -0.06
CA ALA A 111 18.15 -8.48 -0.27
C ALA A 111 18.83 -7.13 -0.53
N HIS A 112 20.02 -6.90 0.02
CA HIS A 112 20.78 -5.67 -0.18
C HIS A 112 21.32 -5.49 -1.61
N TYR A 113 21.38 -6.57 -2.40
CA TYR A 113 21.74 -6.49 -3.82
C TYR A 113 20.52 -6.24 -4.73
N CYS A 114 19.32 -6.56 -4.24
CA CYS A 114 18.09 -6.51 -5.02
C CYS A 114 17.19 -5.33 -4.67
N ILE A 115 17.25 -4.82 -3.42
CA ILE A 115 16.34 -3.79 -2.93
C ILE A 115 17.09 -2.48 -2.69
N GLU A 116 16.76 -1.46 -3.45
CA GLU A 116 17.15 -0.07 -3.21
C GLU A 116 16.02 0.68 -2.51
N SER A 117 16.29 1.34 -1.39
CA SER A 117 15.32 2.18 -0.70
C SER A 117 15.59 3.67 -0.96
N ARG A 118 14.56 4.43 -1.37
CA ARG A 118 14.66 5.86 -1.66
C ARG A 118 13.69 6.65 -0.79
N CYS A 119 14.22 7.70 -0.13
CA CYS A 119 13.40 8.62 0.66
C CYS A 119 13.00 9.81 -0.19
N GLU A 120 11.85 9.72 -0.86
CA GLU A 120 11.34 10.77 -1.74
C GLU A 120 9.81 10.71 -1.88
N ASN A 121 9.21 11.79 -2.34
CA ASN A 121 7.79 11.79 -2.68
C ASN A 121 7.55 11.05 -4.00
N ILE A 122 6.60 10.14 -4.00
CA ILE A 122 6.24 9.36 -5.19
C ILE A 122 5.71 10.22 -6.34
N GLN A 123 5.17 11.42 -6.06
CA GLN A 123 4.69 12.36 -7.09
C GLN A 123 5.81 12.90 -7.98
N VAL A 124 7.07 12.86 -7.55
CA VAL A 124 8.23 13.33 -8.32
C VAL A 124 9.23 12.22 -8.65
N ALA A 125 9.01 11.02 -8.15
CA ALA A 125 9.87 9.87 -8.40
C ALA A 125 9.98 9.56 -9.89
N GLN A 126 11.20 9.29 -10.35
CA GLN A 126 11.44 8.79 -11.70
C GLN A 126 11.14 7.31 -11.78
N ILE A 127 10.35 6.93 -12.76
CA ILE A 127 9.98 5.54 -13.04
C ILE A 127 10.39 5.24 -14.46
N GLU A 128 11.20 4.22 -14.65
CA GLU A 128 11.71 3.81 -15.95
C GLU A 128 11.94 2.30 -15.97
N ASN A 129 11.83 1.70 -17.14
CA ASN A 129 12.03 0.26 -17.34
C ASN A 129 11.25 -0.62 -16.36
N ALA A 130 10.03 -0.21 -15.96
CA ALA A 130 9.25 -0.89 -14.95
C ALA A 130 8.39 -2.00 -15.55
N SER A 131 8.59 -3.26 -15.12
CA SER A 131 7.64 -4.34 -15.43
C SER A 131 6.52 -4.45 -14.42
N VAL A 132 6.77 -4.04 -13.17
CA VAL A 132 5.80 -4.07 -12.07
C VAL A 132 5.85 -2.76 -11.31
N VAL A 133 4.68 -2.15 -11.09
CA VAL A 133 4.54 -1.01 -10.19
C VAL A 133 3.45 -1.31 -9.17
N ILE A 134 3.74 -1.06 -7.90
CA ILE A 134 2.87 -1.34 -6.75
C ILE A 134 2.51 -0.03 -6.07
N LEU A 135 1.22 0.20 -5.84
CA LEU A 135 0.64 1.26 -5.00
C LEU A 135 -0.27 0.58 -3.97
N ASN A 136 0.31 0.10 -2.87
CA ASN A 136 -0.43 -0.69 -1.89
C ASN A 136 -0.89 0.17 -0.71
N PHE A 137 -2.13 0.65 -0.75
CA PHE A 137 -2.73 1.61 0.19
C PHE A 137 -1.98 2.95 0.25
N THR A 138 -1.58 3.45 -0.91
CA THR A 138 -0.72 4.63 -1.05
C THR A 138 -1.41 5.77 -1.76
N LEU A 139 -2.10 5.52 -2.88
CA LEU A 139 -2.70 6.56 -3.71
C LEU A 139 -3.74 7.38 -2.93
N GLN A 140 -4.41 6.78 -1.96
CA GLN A 140 -5.38 7.42 -1.07
C GLN A 140 -4.79 8.57 -0.23
N PHE A 141 -3.47 8.63 -0.06
CA PHE A 141 -2.73 9.70 0.64
C PHE A 141 -2.17 10.76 -0.31
N VAL A 142 -2.27 10.55 -1.61
CA VAL A 142 -1.89 11.53 -2.62
C VAL A 142 -3.06 12.51 -2.83
N PRO A 143 -2.84 13.84 -2.88
CA PRO A 143 -3.88 14.79 -3.21
C PRO A 143 -4.63 14.42 -4.49
N LEU A 144 -5.95 14.59 -4.51
CA LEU A 144 -6.78 14.20 -5.66
C LEU A 144 -6.29 14.80 -6.99
N ALA A 145 -5.84 16.07 -6.94
CA ALA A 145 -5.33 16.78 -8.11
C ALA A 145 -4.07 16.15 -8.71
N ASP A 146 -3.25 15.45 -7.90
CA ASP A 146 -1.97 14.90 -8.34
C ASP A 146 -2.08 13.45 -8.82
N ARG A 147 -3.17 12.75 -8.50
CA ARG A 147 -3.33 11.30 -8.78
C ARG A 147 -3.25 10.97 -10.26
N ALA A 148 -3.89 11.77 -11.11
CA ALA A 148 -3.85 11.53 -12.56
C ALA A 148 -2.43 11.67 -13.12
N ALA A 149 -1.70 12.72 -12.73
CA ALA A 149 -0.33 12.93 -13.14
C ALA A 149 0.63 11.84 -12.63
N LEU A 150 0.40 11.32 -11.42
CA LEU A 150 1.17 10.19 -10.90
C LEU A 150 0.93 8.92 -11.74
N ILE A 151 -0.32 8.56 -12.02
CA ILE A 151 -0.65 7.37 -12.82
C ILE A 151 -0.13 7.51 -14.26
N GLU A 152 -0.16 8.71 -14.85
CA GLU A 152 0.44 8.97 -16.16
C GLU A 152 1.97 8.77 -16.16
N ARG A 153 2.67 9.22 -15.11
CA ARG A 153 4.11 9.00 -14.95
C ARG A 153 4.42 7.50 -14.79
N VAL A 154 3.66 6.79 -13.99
CA VAL A 154 3.76 5.34 -13.85
C VAL A 154 3.61 4.67 -15.22
N PHE A 155 2.53 5.00 -15.94
CA PHE A 155 2.30 4.43 -17.28
C PHE A 155 3.46 4.69 -18.24
N LYS A 156 3.98 5.91 -18.30
CA LYS A 156 5.11 6.26 -19.18
C LYS A 156 6.37 5.46 -18.84
N GLY A 157 6.66 5.26 -17.56
CA GLY A 157 7.85 4.54 -17.10
C GLY A 157 7.76 3.02 -17.17
N MET A 158 6.57 2.46 -17.34
CA MET A 158 6.36 1.01 -17.44
C MET A 158 6.69 0.48 -18.83
N ASN A 159 7.13 -0.76 -18.87
CA ASN A 159 7.29 -1.54 -20.10
C ASN A 159 5.95 -2.04 -20.62
N SER A 160 5.85 -2.30 -21.94
CA SER A 160 4.68 -2.96 -22.54
C SER A 160 4.47 -4.35 -21.91
N GLY A 161 3.22 -4.68 -21.59
CA GLY A 161 2.85 -5.92 -20.88
C GLY A 161 3.18 -5.91 -19.39
N GLY A 162 3.67 -4.79 -18.85
CA GLY A 162 3.90 -4.61 -17.42
C GLY A 162 2.58 -4.47 -16.65
N VAL A 163 2.63 -4.73 -15.33
CA VAL A 163 1.47 -4.68 -14.43
C VAL A 163 1.57 -3.56 -13.42
N LEU A 164 0.48 -2.80 -13.29
CA LEU A 164 0.24 -1.89 -12.17
C LEU A 164 -0.69 -2.58 -11.17
N ILE A 165 -0.28 -2.68 -9.92
CA ILE A 165 -1.04 -3.28 -8.81
C ILE A 165 -1.41 -2.16 -7.84
N ILE A 166 -2.70 -1.93 -7.61
CA ILE A 166 -3.19 -0.88 -6.72
C ILE A 166 -4.10 -1.52 -5.67
N SER A 167 -3.86 -1.22 -4.40
CA SER A 167 -4.79 -1.56 -3.31
C SER A 167 -5.19 -0.28 -2.60
N GLU A 168 -6.50 -0.05 -2.39
CA GLU A 168 -7.02 1.18 -1.81
C GLU A 168 -8.24 0.94 -0.93
N LYS A 169 -8.44 1.83 0.02
CA LYS A 169 -9.76 2.00 0.63
C LYS A 169 -10.67 2.70 -0.38
N ILE A 170 -11.87 2.17 -0.55
CA ILE A 170 -12.85 2.68 -1.51
C ILE A 170 -14.12 3.16 -0.81
N ILE A 171 -14.93 3.95 -1.52
CA ILE A 171 -16.29 4.33 -1.12
C ILE A 171 -17.29 3.77 -2.12
N SER A 172 -18.48 3.43 -1.63
CA SER A 172 -19.61 3.12 -2.49
C SER A 172 -20.24 4.42 -3.00
N PRO A 173 -20.67 4.48 -4.28
CA PRO A 173 -21.45 5.62 -4.78
C PRO A 173 -22.87 5.67 -4.18
N ASP A 174 -23.38 4.56 -3.69
CA ASP A 174 -24.65 4.49 -2.97
C ASP A 174 -24.43 4.82 -1.48
N ASN A 175 -25.06 5.88 -0.99
CA ASN A 175 -24.87 6.36 0.40
C ASN A 175 -25.31 5.33 1.43
N HIS A 176 -26.43 4.64 1.22
CA HIS A 176 -26.94 3.64 2.17
C HIS A 176 -26.00 2.44 2.29
N LEU A 177 -25.54 1.91 1.15
CA LEU A 177 -24.56 0.83 1.14
C LEU A 177 -23.21 1.28 1.70
N ASN A 178 -22.81 2.53 1.46
CA ASN A 178 -21.58 3.07 2.02
C ASN A 178 -21.64 3.13 3.56
N GLU A 179 -22.75 3.58 4.14
CA GLU A 179 -22.97 3.59 5.59
C GLU A 179 -22.92 2.17 6.16
N LEU A 180 -23.64 1.22 5.56
CA LEU A 180 -23.62 -0.19 5.97
C LEU A 180 -22.20 -0.76 5.96
N ILE A 181 -21.44 -0.52 4.89
CA ILE A 181 -20.06 -1.03 4.79
C ILE A 181 -19.15 -0.39 5.86
N ILE A 182 -19.34 0.89 6.19
CA ILE A 182 -18.61 1.58 7.26
C ILE A 182 -18.93 0.93 8.61
N GLU A 183 -20.19 0.63 8.90
CA GLU A 183 -20.61 -0.05 10.14
C GLU A 183 -19.97 -1.44 10.25
N LEU A 184 -20.04 -2.25 9.20
CA LEU A 184 -19.41 -3.57 9.15
C LEU A 184 -17.89 -3.49 9.33
N TYR A 185 -17.26 -2.45 8.77
CA TYR A 185 -15.83 -2.20 8.96
C TYR A 185 -15.50 -1.82 10.41
N HIS A 186 -16.34 -1.06 11.09
CA HIS A 186 -16.17 -0.77 12.53
C HIS A 186 -16.28 -2.06 13.35
N GLN A 187 -17.27 -2.92 13.08
CA GLN A 187 -17.41 -4.22 13.73
C GLN A 187 -16.18 -5.12 13.49
N PHE A 188 -15.65 -5.14 12.25
CA PHE A 188 -14.41 -5.84 11.96
C PHE A 188 -13.26 -5.36 12.86
N LYS A 189 -13.05 -4.04 13.01
CA LYS A 189 -12.00 -3.50 13.87
C LYS A 189 -12.22 -3.83 15.35
N GLU A 190 -13.46 -3.80 15.84
CA GLU A 190 -13.79 -4.23 17.20
C GLU A 190 -13.43 -5.71 17.41
N ASN A 191 -13.75 -6.59 16.46
CA ASN A 191 -13.38 -8.00 16.49
C ASN A 191 -11.85 -8.22 16.45
N MET A 192 -11.12 -7.29 15.83
CA MET A 192 -9.66 -7.28 15.84
C MET A 192 -9.05 -6.66 17.11
N GLY A 193 -9.89 -6.32 18.10
CA GLY A 193 -9.49 -5.88 19.44
C GLY A 193 -9.28 -4.38 19.60
N TYR A 194 -9.79 -3.54 18.69
CA TYR A 194 -9.87 -2.09 18.90
C TYR A 194 -11.11 -1.72 19.71
N SER A 195 -10.97 -0.79 20.65
CA SER A 195 -12.09 -0.14 21.32
C SER A 195 -12.78 0.87 20.40
N LYS A 196 -14.04 1.20 20.71
CA LYS A 196 -14.80 2.25 19.99
C LYS A 196 -14.08 3.61 20.03
N LEU A 197 -13.40 3.92 21.14
CA LEU A 197 -12.60 5.14 21.27
C LEU A 197 -11.43 5.16 20.28
N GLU A 198 -10.65 4.07 20.19
CA GLU A 198 -9.53 3.95 19.25
C GLU A 198 -10.03 4.08 17.80
N ILE A 199 -11.15 3.45 17.47
CA ILE A 199 -11.76 3.53 16.13
C ILE A 199 -12.15 4.96 15.79
N SER A 200 -12.81 5.66 16.70
CA SER A 200 -13.25 7.03 16.51
C SER A 200 -12.08 8.00 16.37
N GLN A 201 -11.09 7.93 17.24
CA GLN A 201 -9.90 8.81 17.20
C GLN A 201 -9.07 8.58 15.94
N LYS A 202 -8.85 7.30 15.55
CA LYS A 202 -8.13 6.97 14.32
C LYS A 202 -8.88 7.45 13.07
N ARG A 203 -10.23 7.38 13.07
CA ARG A 203 -11.05 7.93 12.00
C ARG A 203 -10.84 9.44 11.87
N SER A 204 -10.95 10.19 12.98
CA SER A 204 -10.76 11.63 12.98
C SER A 204 -9.35 12.04 12.53
N ALA A 205 -8.30 11.32 12.96
CA ALA A 205 -6.93 11.60 12.54
C ALA A 205 -6.69 11.35 11.04
N LEU A 206 -7.43 10.41 10.42
CA LEU A 206 -7.28 10.06 8.99
C LEU A 206 -8.22 10.85 8.07
N GLU A 207 -9.20 11.58 8.61
CA GLU A 207 -10.28 12.18 7.83
C GLU A 207 -9.78 13.16 6.74
N ASN A 208 -8.74 13.93 7.04
CA ASN A 208 -8.17 14.90 6.10
C ASN A 208 -6.95 14.37 5.33
N VAL A 209 -6.47 13.18 5.68
CA VAL A 209 -5.20 12.65 5.15
C VAL A 209 -5.45 11.50 4.19
N LEU A 210 -6.42 10.63 4.51
CA LEU A 210 -6.81 9.49 3.69
C LEU A 210 -8.11 9.82 2.95
N ILE A 211 -8.02 10.08 1.65
CA ILE A 211 -9.17 10.44 0.81
C ILE A 211 -9.49 9.26 -0.12
N PRO A 212 -10.50 8.44 0.20
CA PRO A 212 -10.88 7.32 -0.65
C PRO A 212 -11.69 7.80 -1.87
N GLU A 213 -11.67 7.00 -2.94
CA GLU A 213 -12.45 7.22 -4.15
C GLU A 213 -13.29 5.97 -4.47
N THR A 214 -14.19 6.08 -5.43
CA THR A 214 -14.96 4.95 -5.93
C THR A 214 -14.12 4.06 -6.85
N LEU A 215 -14.50 2.79 -7.01
CA LEU A 215 -13.88 1.90 -7.99
C LEU A 215 -13.97 2.45 -9.41
N ASP A 216 -15.09 3.12 -9.76
CA ASP A 216 -15.27 3.72 -11.07
C ASP A 216 -14.29 4.87 -11.33
N SER A 217 -13.99 5.67 -10.30
CA SER A 217 -12.97 6.72 -10.39
C SER A 217 -11.56 6.15 -10.65
N HIS A 218 -11.21 5.05 -9.98
CA HIS A 218 -9.95 4.35 -10.24
C HIS A 218 -9.92 3.76 -11.64
N ARG A 219 -10.96 3.04 -12.05
CA ARG A 219 -11.10 2.46 -13.39
C ARG A 219 -10.98 3.53 -14.49
N ALA A 220 -11.73 4.61 -14.35
CA ALA A 220 -11.73 5.70 -15.34
C ALA A 220 -10.34 6.31 -15.49
N ARG A 221 -9.68 6.67 -14.38
CA ARG A 221 -8.33 7.24 -14.38
C ARG A 221 -7.32 6.32 -15.08
N ILE A 222 -7.33 5.04 -14.76
CA ILE A 222 -6.39 4.06 -15.29
C ILE A 222 -6.61 3.86 -16.79
N LEU A 223 -7.85 3.61 -17.24
CA LEU A 223 -8.14 3.39 -18.65
C LEU A 223 -7.92 4.65 -19.50
N GLN A 224 -8.26 5.85 -18.98
CA GLN A 224 -7.98 7.12 -19.67
C GLN A 224 -6.47 7.41 -19.81
N THR A 225 -5.64 6.88 -18.92
CA THR A 225 -4.18 6.99 -19.03
C THR A 225 -3.59 6.12 -20.14
N GLY A 226 -4.31 5.07 -20.60
CA GLY A 226 -3.91 4.21 -21.70
C GLY A 226 -3.64 2.75 -21.33
N PHE A 227 -3.86 2.35 -20.07
CA PHE A 227 -3.80 0.92 -19.71
C PHE A 227 -4.84 0.13 -20.50
N SER A 228 -4.45 -1.05 -20.99
CA SER A 228 -5.27 -1.89 -21.87
C SER A 228 -6.38 -2.64 -21.11
N SER A 229 -6.20 -2.86 -19.80
CA SER A 229 -7.16 -3.58 -18.97
C SER A 229 -7.11 -3.07 -17.51
N PHE A 230 -8.22 -3.29 -16.81
CA PHE A 230 -8.37 -3.00 -15.38
C PHE A 230 -9.35 -4.01 -14.78
N GLU A 231 -8.91 -4.73 -13.73
CA GLU A 231 -9.77 -5.66 -13.01
C GLU A 231 -9.56 -5.58 -11.50
N VAL A 232 -10.66 -5.82 -10.75
CA VAL A 232 -10.62 -6.00 -9.30
C VAL A 232 -10.40 -7.49 -9.02
N TRP A 233 -9.28 -7.85 -8.41
CA TRP A 233 -8.96 -9.24 -8.10
C TRP A 233 -9.22 -9.60 -6.63
N PHE A 234 -9.38 -8.58 -5.75
CA PHE A 234 -9.74 -8.77 -4.35
C PHE A 234 -10.57 -7.60 -3.87
N GLN A 235 -11.62 -7.90 -3.09
CA GLN A 235 -12.39 -6.89 -2.36
C GLN A 235 -12.88 -7.48 -1.05
N SER A 236 -12.74 -6.73 0.05
CA SER A 236 -13.32 -7.03 1.34
C SER A 236 -13.79 -5.74 1.99
N LEU A 237 -15.10 -5.64 2.29
CA LEU A 237 -15.73 -4.41 2.75
C LEU A 237 -15.38 -3.24 1.82
N ASN A 238 -14.82 -2.16 2.38
CA ASN A 238 -14.38 -0.97 1.66
C ASN A 238 -12.87 -0.97 1.36
N PHE A 239 -12.28 -2.13 1.11
CA PHE A 239 -10.89 -2.28 0.66
C PHE A 239 -10.87 -3.13 -0.61
N ALA A 240 -10.24 -2.62 -1.64
CA ALA A 240 -10.14 -3.31 -2.92
C ALA A 240 -8.70 -3.34 -3.42
N SER A 241 -8.34 -4.42 -4.12
CA SER A 241 -7.09 -4.52 -4.85
C SER A 241 -7.37 -4.77 -6.32
N MET A 242 -6.69 -4.01 -7.15
CA MET A 242 -6.91 -3.88 -8.59
C MET A 242 -5.61 -4.15 -9.32
N VAL A 243 -5.73 -4.61 -10.56
CA VAL A 243 -4.62 -4.73 -11.50
C VAL A 243 -4.95 -4.03 -12.80
N ALA A 244 -3.91 -3.49 -13.44
CA ALA A 244 -4.01 -2.92 -14.77
C ALA A 244 -2.78 -3.32 -15.61
N ILE A 245 -2.97 -3.56 -16.90
CA ILE A 245 -1.90 -3.99 -17.82
C ILE A 245 -1.63 -2.86 -18.82
N LYS A 246 -0.33 -2.58 -19.01
CA LYS A 246 0.11 -1.62 -20.05
C LYS A 246 0.16 -2.23 -21.43
#